data_6f8e5525af9489986c839a369cf35bdc
#
_entry.id   6f8e5525af9489986c839a369cf35bdc
#
_cell.length_a   1.000
_cell.length_b   1.000
_cell.length_c   1.000
_cell.angle_alpha   90.00
_cell.angle_beta   90.00
_cell.angle_gamma   90.00
#
_symmetry.space_group_name_H-M   'P 1'
#
loop_
_entity.id
_entity.type
_entity.pdbx_description
1 polymer ?
#
loop_
_entity_poly.entity_id
_entity_poly.type
_entity_poly.pdbx_seq_one_letter_code
_entity_poly.pdbx_strand_id
1 'polypeptide(L)'
;MTKRVLVLVIAAIAVSVLIPPTRAQQAPRRQPGAVYDFDFPGKASGPAPRRSLSGVWEFAKGGAEGIQADGAKAMPSDGKPEHELPFTPEGRVAFMAHKPTYGITQVPSALTNDPLPGCDPQGFPRIVLHNARTEQIIQLPNQVVILYQFNKKWRVIWTDGRELTKDPEQPGWKTKDGPPLEPRWWGYSVGTWADDYTFVAESFGFDDRTWLDNAGRPHSDALRVVETYHLVDADHLEKTITIDDPKFYTKPWVALDKLPYRLQSASFDIPEQECVPSETAKYNSLFANPAAGVDDTGK
;
A
#
# COMPACT_ATOMS: atom_id res chain seq x y z
N MET A 1 97.57 9.35 -13.56
CA MET A 1 96.85 8.53 -12.57
C MET A 1 95.40 8.93 -12.60
N THR A 2 94.60 8.24 -13.40
CA THR A 2 93.20 8.55 -13.65
C THR A 2 92.30 7.51 -12.95
N LYS A 3 91.55 7.95 -11.96
CA LYS A 3 90.57 7.11 -11.26
C LYS A 3 89.31 7.05 -12.11
N ARG A 4 88.90 5.86 -12.52
CA ARG A 4 87.62 5.56 -13.13
C ARG A 4 86.61 5.33 -12.06
N VAL A 5 85.61 6.17 -12.01
CA VAL A 5 84.38 5.96 -11.14
C VAL A 5 83.38 5.14 -11.96
N LEU A 6 83.07 3.98 -11.45
CA LEU A 6 82.08 3.11 -12.04
C LEU A 6 80.70 3.51 -11.45
N VAL A 7 79.81 4.03 -12.28
CA VAL A 7 78.42 4.32 -11.89
C VAL A 7 77.54 3.13 -12.21
N LEU A 8 77.03 2.45 -11.16
CA LEU A 8 76.06 1.40 -11.29
C LEU A 8 74.66 2.03 -11.41
N VAL A 9 74.04 1.91 -12.58
CA VAL A 9 72.64 2.28 -12.81
C VAL A 9 71.80 1.05 -12.46
N ILE A 10 71.04 1.10 -11.34
CA ILE A 10 70.05 0.11 -10.99
C ILE A 10 68.76 0.48 -11.69
N ALA A 11 68.39 -0.24 -12.73
CA ALA A 11 67.11 -0.12 -13.40
C ALA A 11 66.06 -0.88 -12.59
N ALA A 12 65.21 -0.14 -11.84
CA ALA A 12 64.05 -0.69 -11.19
C ALA A 12 62.95 -0.93 -12.23
N ILE A 13 62.68 -2.19 -12.56
CA ILE A 13 61.56 -2.58 -13.41
C ILE A 13 60.32 -2.57 -12.52
N ALA A 14 59.51 -1.53 -12.62
CA ALA A 14 58.19 -1.50 -12.02
C ALA A 14 57.23 -2.41 -12.83
N VAL A 15 56.96 -3.60 -12.34
CA VAL A 15 55.91 -4.47 -12.86
C VAL A 15 54.58 -3.87 -12.43
N SER A 16 53.95 -3.08 -13.28
CA SER A 16 52.59 -2.64 -13.12
C SER A 16 51.64 -3.83 -13.34
N VAL A 17 51.18 -4.44 -12.26
CA VAL A 17 50.09 -5.43 -12.30
C VAL A 17 48.85 -4.64 -12.69
N LEU A 18 48.46 -4.68 -13.95
CA LEU A 18 47.15 -4.25 -14.42
C LEU A 18 46.09 -5.18 -13.83
N ILE A 19 45.58 -4.84 -12.65
CA ILE A 19 44.34 -5.45 -12.13
C ILE A 19 43.24 -4.87 -13.01
N PRO A 20 42.55 -5.68 -13.84
CA PRO A 20 41.38 -5.19 -14.56
C PRO A 20 40.39 -4.69 -13.52
N PRO A 21 39.77 -3.51 -13.72
CA PRO A 21 38.69 -3.07 -12.83
C PRO A 21 37.64 -4.17 -12.84
N THR A 22 37.45 -4.83 -11.70
CA THR A 22 36.29 -5.67 -11.48
C THR A 22 35.11 -4.75 -11.73
N ARG A 23 34.48 -4.88 -12.90
CA ARG A 23 33.16 -4.32 -13.13
C ARG A 23 32.29 -4.87 -12.03
N ALA A 24 32.04 -4.06 -11.01
CA ALA A 24 30.91 -4.31 -10.14
C ALA A 24 29.74 -4.55 -11.09
N GLN A 25 29.23 -5.77 -11.13
CA GLN A 25 28.03 -6.10 -11.86
C GLN A 25 26.97 -5.15 -11.30
N GLN A 26 26.71 -4.05 -12.01
CA GLN A 26 25.56 -3.22 -11.71
C GLN A 26 24.36 -4.16 -11.79
N ALA A 27 23.69 -4.33 -10.66
CA ALA A 27 22.39 -4.98 -10.67
C ALA A 27 21.58 -4.35 -11.82
N PRO A 28 20.90 -5.17 -12.64
CA PRO A 28 20.17 -4.65 -13.78
C PRO A 28 19.27 -3.52 -13.30
N ARG A 29 19.43 -2.33 -13.88
CA ARG A 29 18.54 -1.20 -13.59
C ARG A 29 17.13 -1.61 -13.99
N ARG A 30 16.28 -1.84 -13.02
CA ARG A 30 14.86 -2.07 -13.25
C ARG A 30 14.29 -0.78 -13.82
N GLN A 31 13.59 -0.89 -14.94
CA GLN A 31 12.89 0.25 -15.52
C GLN A 31 11.64 0.54 -14.67
N PRO A 32 11.32 1.82 -14.41
CA PRO A 32 10.06 2.19 -13.79
C PRO A 32 8.90 1.60 -14.58
N GLY A 33 7.97 0.90 -13.93
CA GLY A 33 6.83 0.24 -14.57
C GLY A 33 7.12 -1.13 -15.20
N ALA A 34 8.34 -1.65 -15.10
CA ALA A 34 8.59 -3.04 -15.43
C ALA A 34 7.81 -3.94 -14.47
N VAL A 35 7.08 -4.91 -15.02
CA VAL A 35 6.48 -5.98 -14.21
C VAL A 35 7.64 -6.69 -13.53
N TYR A 36 7.69 -6.60 -12.19
CA TYR A 36 8.78 -7.14 -11.43
C TYR A 36 8.82 -8.65 -11.59
N ASP A 37 10.02 -9.15 -11.74
CA ASP A 37 10.27 -10.56 -11.98
C ASP A 37 10.07 -11.35 -10.66
N PHE A 38 8.81 -11.59 -10.34
CA PHE A 38 8.44 -12.53 -9.28
C PHE A 38 8.66 -13.97 -9.72
N ASP A 39 8.98 -14.18 -10.99
CA ASP A 39 9.20 -15.46 -11.63
C ASP A 39 10.67 -15.90 -11.59
N PHE A 40 11.43 -15.53 -10.55
CA PHE A 40 12.64 -16.30 -10.25
C PHE A 40 12.29 -17.45 -9.26
N PRO A 41 11.66 -18.52 -9.75
CA PRO A 41 11.54 -19.72 -8.94
C PRO A 41 12.95 -20.27 -8.77
N GLY A 42 13.49 -20.21 -7.57
CA GLY A 42 14.65 -21.00 -7.31
C GLY A 42 15.81 -20.39 -6.52
N LYS A 43 15.77 -19.12 -6.11
CA LYS A 43 16.58 -18.70 -4.98
C LYS A 43 15.71 -18.78 -3.74
N ALA A 44 15.87 -19.84 -2.98
CA ALA A 44 15.41 -19.84 -1.62
C ALA A 44 15.98 -18.60 -0.93
N SER A 45 15.12 -17.70 -0.49
CA SER A 45 15.55 -16.60 0.35
C SER A 45 15.96 -17.19 1.72
N GLY A 46 16.78 -16.48 2.47
CA GLY A 46 17.18 -16.93 3.80
C GLY A 46 15.96 -17.06 4.75
N PRO A 47 16.19 -17.48 5.99
CA PRO A 47 15.12 -17.57 6.97
C PRO A 47 14.52 -16.18 7.25
N ALA A 48 13.22 -16.13 7.51
CA ALA A 48 12.53 -14.91 7.88
C ALA A 48 13.17 -14.25 9.11
N PRO A 49 13.34 -12.91 9.11
CA PRO A 49 13.81 -12.21 10.31
C PRO A 49 12.73 -12.25 11.38
N ARG A 50 13.12 -12.55 12.61
CA ARG A 50 12.18 -12.59 13.73
C ARG A 50 11.70 -11.17 14.09
N ARG A 51 10.39 -10.98 14.12
CA ARG A 51 9.72 -9.73 14.54
C ARG A 51 10.27 -8.48 13.87
N SER A 52 10.54 -8.54 12.56
CA SER A 52 11.07 -7.41 11.81
C SER A 52 10.38 -7.28 10.47
N LEU A 53 9.53 -6.26 10.33
CA LEU A 53 8.85 -5.91 9.08
C LEU A 53 9.61 -4.86 8.27
N SER A 54 10.71 -4.31 8.81
CA SER A 54 11.39 -3.16 8.20
C SER A 54 11.89 -3.48 6.79
N GLY A 55 11.60 -2.59 5.85
CA GLY A 55 12.01 -2.72 4.47
C GLY A 55 11.09 -2.00 3.51
N VAL A 56 11.46 -2.01 2.24
CA VAL A 56 10.61 -1.55 1.14
C VAL A 56 9.98 -2.78 0.49
N TRP A 57 8.68 -2.84 0.55
CA TRP A 57 7.89 -3.97 0.11
C TRP A 57 7.08 -3.61 -1.11
N GLU A 58 7.17 -4.43 -2.14
CA GLU A 58 6.38 -4.30 -3.34
C GLU A 58 5.54 -5.53 -3.54
N PHE A 59 4.26 -5.33 -3.87
CA PHE A 59 3.36 -6.46 -4.07
C PHE A 59 3.83 -7.33 -5.24
N ALA A 60 3.58 -8.63 -5.12
CA ALA A 60 3.87 -9.58 -6.15
C ALA A 60 2.88 -9.44 -7.31
N LYS A 61 3.31 -9.95 -8.46
CA LYS A 61 2.61 -9.99 -9.72
C LYS A 61 1.13 -10.40 -9.60
N GLY A 62 0.28 -9.76 -10.37
CA GLY A 62 -1.07 -10.26 -10.61
C GLY A 62 -2.21 -9.29 -10.34
N GLY A 63 -1.93 -8.01 -10.32
CA GLY A 63 -2.99 -7.00 -10.28
C GLY A 63 -3.60 -6.86 -8.89
N ALA A 64 -3.05 -5.95 -8.17
CA ALA A 64 -3.57 -5.56 -6.87
C ALA A 64 -4.59 -4.42 -7.01
N GLU A 65 -5.46 -4.50 -8.00
CA GLU A 65 -6.54 -3.54 -8.19
C GLU A 65 -7.81 -4.04 -7.50
N GLY A 66 -8.28 -3.25 -6.55
CA GLY A 66 -9.51 -3.54 -5.83
C GLY A 66 -9.41 -4.65 -4.80
N ILE A 67 -10.55 -5.02 -4.27
CA ILE A 67 -10.69 -6.10 -3.31
C ILE A 67 -10.37 -7.44 -3.96
N GLN A 68 -9.62 -8.28 -3.25
CA GLN A 68 -9.17 -9.58 -3.74
C GLN A 68 -9.75 -10.69 -2.87
N ALA A 69 -10.55 -11.54 -3.48
CA ALA A 69 -11.21 -12.65 -2.78
C ALA A 69 -10.34 -13.90 -2.64
N ASP A 70 -9.28 -14.01 -3.48
CA ASP A 70 -8.47 -15.23 -3.58
C ASP A 70 -7.04 -14.85 -3.98
N GLY A 71 -6.19 -14.61 -2.98
CA GLY A 71 -4.81 -14.21 -3.18
C GLY A 71 -4.68 -12.98 -4.05
N ALA A 72 -4.02 -13.09 -5.20
CA ALA A 72 -3.78 -11.99 -6.12
C ALA A 72 -4.89 -11.75 -7.15
N LYS A 73 -6.05 -12.38 -7.01
CA LYS A 73 -7.16 -12.22 -7.95
C LYS A 73 -8.14 -11.16 -7.47
N ALA A 74 -8.35 -10.14 -8.29
CA ALA A 74 -9.35 -9.12 -8.01
C ALA A 74 -10.76 -9.73 -7.96
N MET A 75 -11.56 -9.32 -6.98
CA MET A 75 -12.98 -9.68 -6.92
C MET A 75 -13.73 -8.82 -7.94
N PRO A 76 -14.40 -9.41 -8.93
CA PRO A 76 -15.18 -8.65 -9.88
C PRO A 76 -16.32 -7.88 -9.20
N SER A 77 -16.65 -6.72 -9.76
CA SER A 77 -17.90 -5.99 -9.46
C SER A 77 -18.81 -6.11 -10.67
N ASP A 78 -19.30 -7.33 -10.93
CA ASP A 78 -20.06 -7.71 -12.12
C ASP A 78 -21.54 -8.05 -11.83
N GLY A 79 -21.96 -7.89 -10.57
CA GLY A 79 -23.33 -8.13 -10.13
C GLY A 79 -23.71 -9.60 -9.94
N LYS A 80 -22.77 -10.52 -10.10
CA LYS A 80 -23.05 -11.93 -9.85
C LYS A 80 -23.11 -12.24 -8.36
N PRO A 81 -24.05 -13.11 -7.93
CA PRO A 81 -24.19 -13.46 -6.52
C PRO A 81 -22.93 -13.98 -5.84
N GLU A 82 -22.11 -14.73 -6.55
CA GLU A 82 -20.83 -15.27 -6.06
C GLU A 82 -19.75 -14.20 -5.81
N HIS A 83 -19.91 -13.02 -6.42
CA HIS A 83 -19.01 -11.89 -6.27
C HIS A 83 -19.61 -10.77 -5.41
N GLU A 84 -20.76 -11.01 -4.81
CA GLU A 84 -21.44 -10.03 -3.99
C GLU A 84 -20.96 -10.09 -2.54
N LEU A 85 -20.63 -8.91 -1.99
CA LEU A 85 -20.29 -8.80 -0.58
C LEU A 85 -21.53 -8.98 0.30
N PRO A 86 -21.37 -9.40 1.55
CA PRO A 86 -22.49 -9.70 2.46
C PRO A 86 -23.11 -8.41 3.02
N PHE A 87 -23.67 -7.57 2.15
CA PHE A 87 -24.27 -6.29 2.55
C PHE A 87 -25.46 -6.47 3.49
N THR A 88 -25.59 -5.53 4.44
CA THR A 88 -26.87 -5.24 5.08
C THR A 88 -27.76 -4.46 4.09
N PRO A 89 -29.08 -4.32 4.37
CA PRO A 89 -29.93 -3.43 3.57
C PRO A 89 -29.39 -1.99 3.49
N GLU A 90 -28.85 -1.46 4.58
CA GLU A 90 -28.27 -0.12 4.65
C GLU A 90 -26.98 -0.03 3.83
N GLY A 91 -26.06 -0.98 3.98
CA GLY A 91 -24.83 -1.05 3.19
C GLY A 91 -25.11 -1.20 1.68
N ARG A 92 -26.18 -1.92 1.32
CA ARG A 92 -26.63 -2.02 -0.07
C ARG A 92 -27.12 -0.68 -0.61
N VAL A 93 -27.89 0.07 0.16
CA VAL A 93 -28.34 1.41 -0.23
C VAL A 93 -27.14 2.35 -0.41
N ALA A 94 -26.20 2.34 0.52
CA ALA A 94 -24.98 3.15 0.41
C ALA A 94 -24.16 2.76 -0.83
N PHE A 95 -23.98 1.46 -1.12
CA PHE A 95 -23.27 1.01 -2.31
C PHE A 95 -23.94 1.49 -3.59
N MET A 96 -25.26 1.40 -3.70
CA MET A 96 -26.00 1.83 -4.90
C MET A 96 -26.04 3.36 -5.07
N ALA A 97 -25.76 4.13 -4.04
CA ALA A 97 -25.64 5.60 -4.11
C ALA A 97 -24.29 6.06 -4.66
N HIS A 98 -23.28 5.20 -4.61
CA HIS A 98 -21.96 5.50 -5.16
C HIS A 98 -21.97 5.36 -6.68
N LYS A 99 -21.26 6.30 -7.34
CA LYS A 99 -21.12 6.38 -8.81
C LYS A 99 -19.65 6.27 -9.17
N PRO A 100 -19.03 5.10 -9.04
CA PRO A 100 -17.64 4.88 -9.40
C PRO A 100 -17.45 4.92 -10.92
N THR A 101 -16.20 4.90 -11.38
CA THR A 101 -15.85 4.73 -12.78
C THR A 101 -15.66 3.26 -13.18
N TYR A 102 -15.88 2.34 -12.24
CA TYR A 102 -15.76 0.89 -12.45
C TYR A 102 -16.86 0.12 -11.69
N GLY A 103 -17.28 -1.01 -12.22
CA GLY A 103 -18.24 -1.92 -11.58
C GLY A 103 -19.69 -1.68 -12.01
N ILE A 104 -20.63 -2.27 -11.24
CA ILE A 104 -22.06 -2.32 -11.65
C ILE A 104 -22.79 -0.97 -11.56
N THR A 105 -22.27 -0.05 -10.75
CA THR A 105 -22.81 1.31 -10.62
C THR A 105 -21.99 2.35 -11.35
N GLN A 106 -21.13 1.91 -12.29
CA GLN A 106 -20.20 2.78 -13.01
C GLN A 106 -20.89 3.88 -13.80
N VAL A 107 -20.23 5.02 -13.80
CA VAL A 107 -20.61 6.20 -14.59
C VAL A 107 -19.40 6.74 -15.35
N PRO A 108 -19.59 7.58 -16.38
CA PRO A 108 -18.48 8.37 -16.95
C PRO A 108 -17.73 9.17 -15.89
N SER A 109 -16.43 9.37 -16.07
CA SER A 109 -15.55 10.04 -15.07
C SER A 109 -16.06 11.42 -14.65
N ALA A 110 -16.69 12.17 -15.54
CA ALA A 110 -17.26 13.48 -15.26
C ALA A 110 -18.48 13.44 -14.32
N LEU A 111 -19.13 12.29 -14.16
CA LEU A 111 -20.36 12.12 -13.38
C LEU A 111 -20.10 11.34 -12.09
N THR A 112 -18.85 10.99 -11.80
CA THR A 112 -18.49 10.26 -10.59
C THR A 112 -18.70 11.13 -9.35
N ASN A 113 -19.14 10.49 -8.26
CA ASN A 113 -19.12 11.08 -6.92
C ASN A 113 -18.00 10.51 -6.06
N ASP A 114 -17.03 9.84 -6.67
CA ASP A 114 -15.82 9.38 -5.99
C ASP A 114 -15.01 10.60 -5.53
N PRO A 115 -14.66 10.72 -4.23
CA PRO A 115 -13.85 11.84 -3.74
C PRO A 115 -12.39 11.80 -4.26
N LEU A 116 -11.87 10.63 -4.63
CA LEU A 116 -10.47 10.48 -5.04
C LEU A 116 -10.07 11.32 -6.26
N PRO A 117 -10.84 11.43 -7.35
CA PRO A 117 -10.51 12.34 -8.46
C PRO A 117 -10.39 13.82 -8.07
N GLY A 118 -11.02 14.23 -6.98
CA GLY A 118 -10.85 15.55 -6.37
C GLY A 118 -9.58 15.68 -5.54
N CYS A 119 -8.79 14.64 -5.44
CA CYS A 119 -7.61 14.50 -4.57
C CYS A 119 -7.92 14.53 -3.08
N ASP A 120 -9.16 14.20 -2.70
CA ASP A 120 -9.44 13.90 -1.31
C ASP A 120 -8.61 12.69 -0.86
N PRO A 121 -8.25 12.60 0.43
CA PRO A 121 -7.46 11.49 0.91
C PRO A 121 -8.13 10.15 0.65
N GLN A 122 -7.38 9.19 0.09
CA GLN A 122 -7.91 7.82 -0.04
C GLN A 122 -8.28 7.20 1.31
N GLY A 123 -7.55 7.58 2.35
CA GLY A 123 -7.68 6.96 3.64
C GLY A 123 -7.23 5.50 3.64
N PHE A 124 -7.40 4.88 4.80
CA PHE A 124 -7.16 3.45 4.98
C PHE A 124 -8.51 2.77 5.25
N PRO A 125 -8.79 1.59 4.68
CA PRO A 125 -7.88 0.69 3.93
C PRO A 125 -7.80 0.97 2.42
N ARG A 126 -8.50 1.97 1.88
CA ARG A 126 -8.58 2.21 0.44
C ARG A 126 -7.22 2.37 -0.24
N ILE A 127 -6.24 2.98 0.45
CA ILE A 127 -4.88 3.16 -0.10
C ILE A 127 -4.26 1.85 -0.58
N VAL A 128 -4.66 0.72 0.02
CA VAL A 128 -4.22 -0.62 -0.35
C VAL A 128 -5.25 -1.34 -1.22
N LEU A 129 -6.54 -1.18 -0.91
CA LEU A 129 -7.63 -1.91 -1.59
C LEU A 129 -7.98 -1.34 -2.97
N HIS A 130 -7.72 -0.04 -3.21
CA HIS A 130 -7.95 0.55 -4.52
C HIS A 130 -6.92 0.07 -5.54
N ASN A 131 -5.66 0.14 -5.18
CA ASN A 131 -4.54 -0.34 -5.97
C ASN A 131 -3.33 -0.45 -5.05
N ALA A 132 -2.91 -1.67 -4.72
CA ALA A 132 -1.73 -1.88 -3.91
C ALA A 132 -0.49 -1.33 -4.63
N ARG A 133 0.36 -0.65 -3.87
CA ARG A 133 1.59 -0.02 -4.35
C ARG A 133 2.72 -0.34 -3.40
N THR A 134 3.90 0.14 -3.75
CA THR A 134 5.08 0.03 -2.89
C THR A 134 4.81 0.68 -1.53
N GLU A 135 5.18 -0.04 -0.48
CA GLU A 135 5.12 0.41 0.91
C GLU A 135 6.52 0.32 1.54
N GLN A 136 6.91 1.35 2.26
CA GLN A 136 8.08 1.25 3.14
C GLN A 136 7.60 1.09 4.57
N ILE A 137 8.05 0.03 5.22
CA ILE A 137 7.76 -0.23 6.62
C ILE A 137 8.99 0.11 7.45
N ILE A 138 8.81 0.95 8.46
CA ILE A 138 9.84 1.34 9.42
C ILE A 138 9.37 0.93 10.81
N GLN A 139 10.05 -0.03 11.40
CA GLN A 139 9.73 -0.49 12.73
C GLN A 139 10.59 0.24 13.76
N LEU A 140 9.93 0.85 14.73
CA LEU A 140 10.51 1.56 15.87
C LEU A 140 10.15 0.82 17.16
N PRO A 141 10.76 1.16 18.32
CA PRO A 141 10.54 0.42 19.56
C PRO A 141 9.06 0.35 20.02
N ASN A 142 8.27 1.37 19.75
CA ASN A 142 6.88 1.48 20.22
C ASN A 142 5.85 1.74 19.10
N GLN A 143 6.27 1.67 17.85
CA GLN A 143 5.40 1.91 16.71
C GLN A 143 5.96 1.31 15.43
N VAL A 144 5.09 0.99 14.49
CA VAL A 144 5.40 0.67 13.11
C VAL A 144 4.86 1.81 12.25
N VAL A 145 5.72 2.39 11.41
CA VAL A 145 5.35 3.44 10.46
C VAL A 145 5.33 2.85 9.06
N ILE A 146 4.20 2.99 8.37
CA ILE A 146 4.06 2.57 6.97
C ILE A 146 3.98 3.82 6.11
N LEU A 147 4.94 3.96 5.18
CA LEU A 147 4.94 5.00 4.16
C LEU A 147 4.39 4.41 2.88
N TYR A 148 3.37 5.05 2.33
CA TYR A 148 2.70 4.65 1.09
C TYR A 148 3.23 5.47 -0.09
N GLN A 149 3.45 4.84 -1.22
CA GLN A 149 3.89 5.50 -2.45
C GLN A 149 2.93 6.61 -2.89
N PHE A 150 1.62 6.32 -2.94
CA PHE A 150 0.62 7.28 -3.41
C PHE A 150 0.49 8.46 -2.45
N ASN A 151 0.67 9.68 -2.98
CA ASN A 151 0.64 10.95 -2.25
C ASN A 151 1.61 11.01 -1.06
N LYS A 152 2.64 10.15 -1.02
CA LYS A 152 3.66 10.11 0.04
C LYS A 152 3.06 10.17 1.44
N LYS A 153 1.98 9.42 1.66
CA LYS A 153 1.28 9.38 2.95
C LYS A 153 1.93 8.37 3.88
N TRP A 154 1.74 8.58 5.16
CA TRP A 154 2.17 7.62 6.16
C TRP A 154 1.06 7.31 7.15
N ARG A 155 1.14 6.14 7.78
CA ARG A 155 0.30 5.70 8.88
C ARG A 155 1.16 5.18 10.03
N VAL A 156 0.75 5.44 11.26
CA VAL A 156 1.40 4.93 12.47
C VAL A 156 0.53 3.85 13.09
N ILE A 157 1.12 2.70 13.34
CA ILE A 157 0.54 1.59 14.10
C ILE A 157 1.29 1.54 15.43
N TRP A 158 0.61 1.80 16.55
CA TRP A 158 1.22 1.82 17.86
C TRP A 158 1.38 0.41 18.43
N THR A 159 2.55 0.14 19.01
CA THR A 159 2.92 -1.16 19.61
C THR A 159 3.27 -1.05 21.07
N ASP A 160 2.83 0.02 21.73
CA ASP A 160 3.11 0.33 23.12
C ASP A 160 2.04 -0.21 24.11
N GLY A 161 1.12 -1.04 23.62
CA GLY A 161 0.08 -1.66 24.42
C GLY A 161 -1.16 -0.81 24.67
N ARG A 162 -1.27 0.37 24.04
CA ARG A 162 -2.53 1.14 24.10
C ARG A 162 -3.66 0.38 23.43
N GLU A 163 -4.90 0.69 23.85
CA GLU A 163 -6.10 0.05 23.33
C GLU A 163 -6.93 1.01 22.49
N LEU A 164 -7.55 0.49 21.43
CA LEU A 164 -8.57 1.19 20.65
C LEU A 164 -9.92 1.15 21.37
N THR A 165 -10.73 2.19 21.17
CA THR A 165 -12.15 2.11 21.46
C THR A 165 -12.83 1.20 20.45
N LYS A 166 -14.07 0.79 20.75
CA LYS A 166 -14.94 0.08 19.81
C LYS A 166 -16.26 0.84 19.59
N ASP A 167 -16.30 2.06 20.10
CA ASP A 167 -17.45 2.94 20.04
C ASP A 167 -17.25 3.97 18.92
N PRO A 168 -18.07 3.96 17.87
CA PRO A 168 -17.98 4.93 16.77
C PRO A 168 -18.16 6.38 17.22
N GLU A 169 -18.90 6.63 18.30
CA GLU A 169 -19.09 7.97 18.85
C GLU A 169 -17.88 8.46 19.66
N GLN A 170 -16.94 7.57 19.97
CA GLN A 170 -15.71 7.86 20.68
C GLN A 170 -14.50 7.22 19.98
N PRO A 171 -14.21 7.58 18.73
CA PRO A 171 -13.14 6.96 17.98
C PRO A 171 -11.76 7.21 18.63
N GLY A 172 -10.83 6.30 18.40
CA GLY A 172 -9.43 6.45 18.78
C GLY A 172 -8.99 5.62 19.96
N TRP A 173 -8.17 6.22 20.83
CA TRP A 173 -7.61 5.53 21.98
C TRP A 173 -8.57 5.53 23.17
N LYS A 174 -8.57 4.49 23.95
CA LYS A 174 -9.17 4.52 25.30
C LYS A 174 -8.37 5.47 26.18
N THR A 175 -8.86 6.68 26.35
CA THR A 175 -8.30 7.69 27.26
C THR A 175 -9.15 7.78 28.52
N LYS A 176 -8.50 7.93 29.69
CA LYS A 176 -9.22 8.07 30.95
C LYS A 176 -9.85 9.46 31.11
N ASP A 177 -9.19 10.49 30.59
CA ASP A 177 -9.54 11.89 30.82
C ASP A 177 -9.19 12.72 29.57
N GLY A 178 -10.00 12.69 28.56
CA GLY A 178 -9.79 13.51 27.37
C GLY A 178 -11.08 13.71 26.58
N PRO A 179 -11.18 14.77 25.76
CA PRO A 179 -12.29 14.90 24.86
C PRO A 179 -12.32 13.73 23.88
N PRO A 180 -13.49 13.38 23.31
CA PRO A 180 -13.59 12.45 22.20
C PRO A 180 -12.62 12.84 21.08
N LEU A 181 -11.96 11.84 20.49
CA LEU A 181 -11.10 12.06 19.34
C LEU A 181 -11.97 12.12 18.08
N GLU A 182 -11.52 12.89 17.10
CA GLU A 182 -12.19 13.01 15.81
C GLU A 182 -11.89 11.78 14.92
N PRO A 183 -12.84 11.32 14.08
CA PRO A 183 -12.56 10.36 13.03
C PRO A 183 -11.41 10.83 12.13
N ARG A 184 -10.63 9.89 11.61
CA ARG A 184 -9.48 10.17 10.77
C ARG A 184 -9.56 9.42 9.44
N TRP A 185 -9.09 10.01 8.37
CA TRP A 185 -8.93 9.35 7.08
C TRP A 185 -8.15 8.03 7.16
N TRP A 186 -7.20 7.94 8.10
CA TRP A 186 -6.33 6.79 8.32
C TRP A 186 -6.71 5.98 9.55
N GLY A 187 -7.75 6.39 10.27
CA GLY A 187 -8.14 5.81 11.54
C GLY A 187 -7.05 5.89 12.60
N TYR A 188 -7.23 5.09 13.63
CA TYR A 188 -6.28 4.86 14.72
C TYR A 188 -5.87 3.41 14.69
N SER A 189 -4.59 3.11 14.81
CA SER A 189 -4.08 1.75 14.66
C SER A 189 -3.21 1.33 15.83
N VAL A 190 -3.41 0.09 16.28
CA VAL A 190 -2.56 -0.61 17.25
C VAL A 190 -2.10 -1.92 16.64
N GLY A 191 -0.95 -2.42 17.10
CA GLY A 191 -0.43 -3.68 16.58
C GLY A 191 0.37 -4.46 17.61
N THR A 192 0.44 -5.76 17.39
CA THR A 192 1.19 -6.69 18.23
C THR A 192 1.72 -7.85 17.41
N TRP A 193 2.80 -8.44 17.87
CA TRP A 193 3.32 -9.69 17.31
C TRP A 193 2.55 -10.87 17.92
N ALA A 194 1.82 -11.59 17.06
CA ALA A 194 1.14 -12.82 17.45
C ALA A 194 2.13 -13.98 17.67
N ASP A 195 3.20 -13.98 16.88
CA ASP A 195 4.34 -14.90 16.99
C ASP A 195 5.61 -14.20 16.46
N ASP A 196 6.69 -14.95 16.19
CA ASP A 196 7.96 -14.40 15.71
C ASP A 196 7.91 -13.88 14.26
N TYR A 197 6.90 -14.29 13.48
CA TYR A 197 6.80 -13.99 12.05
C TYR A 197 5.49 -13.37 11.64
N THR A 198 4.54 -13.25 12.56
CA THR A 198 3.20 -12.74 12.29
C THR A 198 2.90 -11.50 13.13
N PHE A 199 2.76 -10.37 12.48
CA PHE A 199 2.32 -9.11 13.09
C PHE A 199 0.86 -8.87 12.74
N VAL A 200 0.07 -8.50 13.73
CA VAL A 200 -1.35 -8.19 13.59
C VAL A 200 -1.59 -6.75 13.98
N ALA A 201 -2.25 -6.00 13.10
CA ALA A 201 -2.68 -4.64 13.37
C ALA A 201 -4.21 -4.55 13.34
N GLU A 202 -4.76 -3.77 14.26
CA GLU A 202 -6.18 -3.44 14.31
C GLU A 202 -6.34 -1.94 14.17
N SER A 203 -7.33 -1.52 13.36
CA SER A 203 -7.62 -0.10 13.11
C SER A 203 -9.11 0.19 13.23
N PHE A 204 -9.43 1.36 13.77
CA PHE A 204 -10.78 1.84 14.02
C PHE A 204 -10.83 3.38 14.01
N GLY A 205 -12.06 3.96 13.96
CA GLY A 205 -12.27 5.41 14.00
C GLY A 205 -11.93 6.09 12.67
N PHE A 206 -12.44 5.53 11.60
CA PHE A 206 -12.27 6.06 10.25
C PHE A 206 -13.31 7.13 9.91
N ASP A 207 -12.89 8.08 9.07
CA ASP A 207 -13.78 9.01 8.40
C ASP A 207 -14.55 8.26 7.29
N ASP A 208 -15.87 8.31 7.33
CA ASP A 208 -16.77 7.55 6.46
C ASP A 208 -16.96 8.13 5.04
N ARG A 209 -16.31 9.27 4.75
CA ARG A 209 -16.35 9.89 3.41
C ARG A 209 -15.53 9.13 2.36
N THR A 210 -14.72 8.15 2.77
CA THR A 210 -13.95 7.34 1.84
C THR A 210 -14.72 6.10 1.40
N TRP A 211 -14.26 5.48 0.33
CA TRP A 211 -14.72 4.17 -0.13
C TRP A 211 -13.68 3.10 0.17
N LEU A 212 -14.07 1.84 0.13
CA LEU A 212 -13.11 0.74 0.31
C LEU A 212 -12.27 0.50 -0.95
N ASP A 213 -12.84 0.70 -2.14
CA ASP A 213 -12.17 0.42 -3.42
C ASP A 213 -12.66 1.29 -4.58
N ASN A 214 -12.17 0.99 -5.80
CA ASN A 214 -12.54 1.66 -7.03
C ASN A 214 -13.92 1.26 -7.58
N ALA A 215 -14.56 0.23 -7.04
CA ALA A 215 -15.91 -0.18 -7.40
C ALA A 215 -16.99 0.50 -6.54
N GLY A 216 -16.59 1.41 -5.65
CA GLY A 216 -17.51 2.17 -4.82
C GLY A 216 -18.06 1.40 -3.62
N ARG A 217 -17.38 0.33 -3.16
CA ARG A 217 -17.83 -0.39 -1.96
C ARG A 217 -17.70 0.51 -0.74
N PRO A 218 -18.80 0.72 0.03
CA PRO A 218 -18.85 1.67 1.11
C PRO A 218 -18.29 1.11 2.42
N HIS A 219 -18.03 1.99 3.36
CA HIS A 219 -17.90 1.67 4.78
C HIS A 219 -18.57 2.74 5.63
N SER A 220 -18.87 2.40 6.88
CA SER A 220 -19.43 3.31 7.86
C SER A 220 -18.38 3.75 8.89
N ASP A 221 -18.79 4.59 9.82
CA ASP A 221 -18.03 4.97 11.02
C ASP A 221 -17.74 3.79 11.98
N ALA A 222 -18.52 2.69 11.85
CA ALA A 222 -18.31 1.47 12.61
C ALA A 222 -17.24 0.54 12.00
N LEU A 223 -16.59 0.95 10.92
CA LEU A 223 -15.57 0.14 10.26
C LEU A 223 -14.43 -0.20 11.22
N ARG A 224 -14.12 -1.48 11.30
CA ARG A 224 -12.93 -2.05 11.91
C ARG A 224 -12.14 -2.82 10.85
N VAL A 225 -10.85 -2.61 10.83
CA VAL A 225 -9.94 -3.29 9.90
C VAL A 225 -8.91 -4.08 10.69
N VAL A 226 -8.75 -5.34 10.35
CA VAL A 226 -7.69 -6.19 10.89
C VAL A 226 -6.73 -6.56 9.77
N GLU A 227 -5.46 -6.27 9.97
CA GLU A 227 -4.37 -6.62 9.06
C GLU A 227 -3.50 -7.69 9.67
N THR A 228 -3.10 -8.65 8.87
CA THR A 228 -2.06 -9.61 9.23
C THR A 228 -0.92 -9.49 8.25
N TYR A 229 0.29 -9.34 8.78
CA TYR A 229 1.54 -9.33 8.05
C TYR A 229 2.31 -10.58 8.45
N HIS A 230 2.45 -11.52 7.52
CA HIS A 230 3.15 -12.79 7.77
C HIS A 230 4.43 -12.85 6.95
N LEU A 231 5.57 -12.93 7.62
CA LEU A 231 6.88 -13.10 7.01
C LEU A 231 7.07 -14.58 6.63
N VAL A 232 6.99 -14.88 5.35
CA VAL A 232 7.16 -16.22 4.81
C VAL A 232 8.63 -16.64 4.85
N ASP A 233 9.52 -15.72 4.46
CA ASP A 233 10.96 -15.86 4.48
C ASP A 233 11.65 -14.49 4.51
N ALA A 234 12.95 -14.40 4.24
CA ALA A 234 13.71 -13.16 4.32
C ALA A 234 13.23 -12.09 3.32
N ASP A 235 12.64 -12.48 2.19
CA ASP A 235 12.30 -11.60 1.08
C ASP A 235 10.80 -11.58 0.76
N HIS A 236 9.99 -12.39 1.44
CA HIS A 236 8.57 -12.53 1.13
C HIS A 236 7.71 -12.26 2.35
N LEU A 237 6.69 -11.43 2.15
CA LEU A 237 5.67 -11.04 3.12
C LEU A 237 4.30 -11.30 2.50
N GLU A 238 3.39 -11.87 3.26
CA GLU A 238 1.97 -11.98 2.93
C GLU A 238 1.16 -10.99 3.77
N LYS A 239 0.27 -10.23 3.12
CA LYS A 239 -0.66 -9.33 3.79
C LYS A 239 -2.09 -9.83 3.62
N THR A 240 -2.81 -9.94 4.73
CA THR A 240 -4.25 -10.19 4.76
C THR A 240 -4.96 -8.99 5.37
N ILE A 241 -6.10 -8.58 4.79
CA ILE A 241 -6.96 -7.52 5.32
C ILE A 241 -8.37 -8.08 5.49
N THR A 242 -8.88 -7.99 6.70
CA THR A 242 -10.27 -8.33 7.04
C THR A 242 -11.03 -7.06 7.38
N ILE A 243 -12.21 -6.91 6.80
CA ILE A 243 -13.17 -5.84 7.02
C ILE A 243 -14.27 -6.35 7.95
N ASP A 244 -14.56 -5.59 8.98
CA ASP A 244 -15.64 -5.80 9.91
C ASP A 244 -16.38 -4.47 10.11
N ASP A 245 -17.56 -4.36 9.52
CA ASP A 245 -18.39 -3.16 9.60
C ASP A 245 -19.85 -3.60 9.75
N PRO A 246 -20.34 -3.75 10.98
CA PRO A 246 -21.66 -4.33 11.26
C PRO A 246 -22.84 -3.46 10.80
N LYS A 247 -22.62 -2.17 10.48
CA LYS A 247 -23.67 -1.34 9.88
C LYS A 247 -23.89 -1.70 8.41
N PHE A 248 -22.81 -1.95 7.67
CA PHE A 248 -22.88 -2.15 6.21
C PHE A 248 -22.72 -3.60 5.76
N TYR A 249 -22.19 -4.49 6.60
CA TYR A 249 -21.98 -5.90 6.27
C TYR A 249 -22.52 -6.81 7.36
N THR A 250 -23.20 -7.88 6.97
CA THR A 250 -23.84 -8.84 7.90
C THR A 250 -22.85 -9.73 8.65
N LYS A 251 -21.59 -9.76 8.20
CA LYS A 251 -20.48 -10.52 8.80
C LYS A 251 -19.14 -9.95 8.35
N PRO A 252 -18.06 -10.15 9.11
CA PRO A 252 -16.72 -9.86 8.64
C PRO A 252 -16.38 -10.63 7.36
N TRP A 253 -15.56 -10.02 6.50
CA TRP A 253 -15.12 -10.62 5.24
C TRP A 253 -13.66 -10.24 4.92
N VAL A 254 -12.97 -11.09 4.17
CA VAL A 254 -11.57 -10.88 3.78
C VAL A 254 -11.51 -10.04 2.51
N ALA A 255 -10.87 -8.89 2.60
CA ALA A 255 -10.69 -7.97 1.47
C ALA A 255 -9.40 -8.22 0.69
N LEU A 256 -8.34 -8.64 1.37
CA LEU A 256 -7.12 -9.18 0.77
C LEU A 256 -6.80 -10.49 1.46
N ASP A 257 -6.60 -11.55 0.69
CA ASP A 257 -6.20 -12.85 1.21
C ASP A 257 -4.77 -13.17 0.80
N LYS A 258 -3.83 -13.04 1.75
CA LYS A 258 -2.42 -13.37 1.59
C LYS A 258 -1.79 -12.72 0.35
N LEU A 259 -2.07 -11.43 0.14
CA LEU A 259 -1.44 -10.69 -0.95
C LEU A 259 0.09 -10.76 -0.78
N PRO A 260 0.80 -11.37 -1.75
CA PRO A 260 2.23 -11.54 -1.62
C PRO A 260 2.98 -10.24 -1.92
N TYR A 261 3.93 -9.91 -1.06
CA TYR A 261 4.88 -8.82 -1.22
C TYR A 261 6.30 -9.36 -1.26
N ARG A 262 7.16 -8.66 -1.97
CA ARG A 262 8.59 -8.94 -2.04
C ARG A 262 9.42 -7.77 -1.53
N LEU A 263 10.43 -8.09 -0.74
CA LEU A 263 11.42 -7.12 -0.26
C LEU A 263 12.25 -6.59 -1.44
N GLN A 264 12.36 -5.28 -1.52
CA GLN A 264 13.19 -4.58 -2.49
C GLN A 264 14.61 -4.36 -1.95
N SER A 265 15.55 -4.05 -2.83
CA SER A 265 16.92 -3.72 -2.42
C SER A 265 16.95 -2.48 -1.53
N ALA A 266 17.93 -2.38 -0.65
CA ALA A 266 18.11 -1.20 0.22
C ALA A 266 18.31 0.12 -0.54
N SER A 267 18.66 0.06 -1.83
CA SER A 267 18.81 1.21 -2.72
C SER A 267 17.59 1.45 -3.60
N PHE A 268 16.47 0.78 -3.34
CA PHE A 268 15.26 0.98 -4.11
C PHE A 268 14.67 2.36 -3.80
N ASP A 269 14.52 3.17 -4.85
CA ASP A 269 13.88 4.47 -4.76
C ASP A 269 12.42 4.34 -5.14
N ILE A 270 11.53 4.66 -4.20
CA ILE A 270 10.08 4.56 -4.41
C ILE A 270 9.66 5.66 -5.39
N PRO A 271 9.10 5.30 -6.57
CA PRO A 271 8.66 6.28 -7.55
C PRO A 271 7.63 7.24 -6.97
N GLU A 272 7.71 8.49 -7.39
CA GLU A 272 6.73 9.50 -7.01
C GLU A 272 5.39 9.25 -7.71
N GLN A 273 4.31 9.36 -6.94
CA GLN A 273 2.95 9.28 -7.45
C GLN A 273 2.04 10.19 -6.63
N GLU A 274 1.64 11.29 -7.24
CA GLU A 274 0.85 12.33 -6.57
C GLU A 274 -0.49 12.55 -7.30
N CYS A 275 -1.53 12.83 -6.55
CA CYS A 275 -2.76 13.39 -7.08
C CYS A 275 -2.61 14.91 -7.19
N VAL A 276 -2.81 15.45 -8.39
CA VAL A 276 -2.64 16.88 -8.66
C VAL A 276 -3.97 17.49 -9.09
N PRO A 277 -4.66 18.27 -8.22
CA PRO A 277 -6.00 18.77 -8.50
C PRO A 277 -6.11 19.60 -9.78
N SER A 278 -5.08 20.40 -10.09
CA SER A 278 -5.06 21.22 -11.32
C SER A 278 -4.98 20.38 -12.60
N GLU A 279 -4.26 19.26 -12.56
CA GLU A 279 -4.18 18.33 -13.70
C GLU A 279 -5.49 17.58 -13.88
N THR A 280 -6.10 17.15 -12.78
CA THR A 280 -7.43 16.52 -12.80
C THR A 280 -8.48 17.46 -13.37
N ALA A 281 -8.51 18.72 -12.92
CA ALA A 281 -9.42 19.72 -13.45
C ALA A 281 -9.22 19.96 -14.94
N LYS A 282 -7.96 20.04 -15.39
CA LYS A 282 -7.63 20.19 -16.80
C LYS A 282 -8.05 18.96 -17.62
N TYR A 283 -7.80 17.75 -17.12
CA TYR A 283 -8.27 16.53 -17.78
C TYR A 283 -9.79 16.49 -17.89
N ASN A 284 -10.51 16.83 -16.84
CA ASN A 284 -11.96 16.87 -16.84
C ASN A 284 -12.49 17.86 -17.87
N SER A 285 -11.99 19.09 -17.88
CA SER A 285 -12.41 20.13 -18.84
C SER A 285 -12.13 19.74 -20.29
N LEU A 286 -10.97 19.15 -20.59
CA LEU A 286 -10.56 18.86 -21.96
C LEU A 286 -11.12 17.53 -22.50
N PHE A 287 -11.34 16.56 -21.65
CA PHE A 287 -11.65 15.19 -22.08
C PHE A 287 -12.88 14.58 -21.41
N ALA A 288 -12.96 14.56 -20.08
CA ALA A 288 -13.99 13.80 -19.39
C ALA A 288 -15.38 14.45 -19.52
N ASN A 289 -15.48 15.78 -19.37
CA ASN A 289 -16.72 16.51 -19.50
C ASN A 289 -17.28 16.44 -20.94
N PRO A 290 -16.51 16.77 -21.99
CA PRO A 290 -16.98 16.63 -23.37
C PRO A 290 -17.38 15.21 -23.72
N ALA A 291 -16.62 14.18 -23.28
CA ALA A 291 -16.92 12.79 -23.53
C ALA A 291 -18.23 12.31 -22.87
N ALA A 292 -18.61 12.91 -21.76
CA ALA A 292 -19.86 12.63 -21.05
C ALA A 292 -21.03 13.53 -21.49
N GLY A 293 -20.81 14.48 -22.41
CA GLY A 293 -21.81 15.48 -22.79
C GLY A 293 -22.11 16.51 -21.70
N VAL A 294 -21.17 16.71 -20.77
CA VAL A 294 -21.27 17.69 -19.69
C VAL A 294 -20.55 18.97 -20.14
N ASP A 295 -21.20 20.12 -19.96
CA ASP A 295 -20.57 21.40 -20.26
C ASP A 295 -19.59 21.83 -19.15
N ASP A 296 -18.84 22.94 -19.40
CA ASP A 296 -17.86 23.48 -18.45
C ASP A 296 -18.50 23.97 -17.13
N THR A 297 -19.83 24.05 -17.08
CA THR A 297 -20.58 24.43 -15.87
C THR A 297 -21.01 23.22 -15.03
N GLY A 298 -20.71 22.00 -15.49
CA GLY A 298 -21.08 20.75 -14.82
C GLY A 298 -22.56 20.39 -14.93
N LYS A 299 -23.26 20.94 -15.96
CA LYS A 299 -24.67 20.69 -16.22
C LYS A 299 -24.87 19.81 -17.46
#